data_76eb5a26d3fc661cdfe672d0716fcb73
#
_entry.id   76eb5a26d3fc661cdfe672d0716fcb73
#
_cell.length_a   1.000
_cell.length_b   1.000
_cell.length_c   1.000
_cell.angle_alpha   90.00
_cell.angle_beta   90.00
_cell.angle_gamma   90.00
#
_symmetry.space_group_name_H-M   'P 1'
#
loop_
_entity.id
_entity.type
_entity.pdbx_description
1 polymer ?
#
loop_
_entity_poly.entity_id
_entity_poly.type
_entity_poly.pdbx_seq_one_letter_code
_entity_poly.pdbx_strand_id
1 'polypeptide(L)'
;DKETIESMLHELAKPKKMGSFFVNNATSDFLLIRPSGNPISAKGFEEMMSSGDVVQEKAEITKIHKFEFLSVDVAMCVCTLGAKFSYKGTPNDDLPTVTSIFKKIDGIWKIHWMQRSSGDSDLSLWD
;
A
#
# COMPACT_ATOMS: atom_id res chain seq x y z
N ASP A 1 -14.47 12.02 -3.83
CA ASP A 1 -13.21 11.41 -4.30
C ASP A 1 -12.31 10.97 -3.14
N LYS A 2 -12.26 11.71 -2.06
CA LYS A 2 -11.49 11.29 -0.88
C LYS A 2 -11.95 9.94 -0.35
N GLU A 3 -13.26 9.74 -0.26
CA GLU A 3 -13.86 8.50 0.21
C GLU A 3 -13.53 7.33 -0.72
N THR A 4 -13.47 7.57 -2.03
CA THR A 4 -13.10 6.57 -3.01
C THR A 4 -11.66 6.10 -2.78
N ILE A 5 -10.75 7.05 -2.57
CA ILE A 5 -9.33 6.73 -2.33
C ILE A 5 -9.15 6.01 -1.00
N GLU A 6 -9.83 6.46 0.06
CA GLU A 6 -9.77 5.77 1.35
C GLU A 6 -10.30 4.34 1.26
N SER A 7 -11.39 4.13 0.50
CA SER A 7 -11.92 2.78 0.26
C SER A 7 -10.90 1.91 -0.48
N MET A 8 -10.17 2.47 -1.45
CA MET A 8 -9.12 1.74 -2.15
C MET A 8 -8.01 1.31 -1.19
N LEU A 9 -7.60 2.18 -0.28
CA LEU A 9 -6.59 1.84 0.72
C LEU A 9 -7.05 0.72 1.66
N HIS A 10 -8.31 0.75 2.09
CA HIS A 10 -8.87 -0.33 2.91
C HIS A 10 -8.96 -1.65 2.14
N GLU A 11 -9.29 -1.61 0.84
CA GLU A 11 -9.27 -2.81 0.01
C GLU A 11 -7.86 -3.37 -0.13
N LEU A 12 -6.88 -2.51 -0.39
CA LEU A 12 -5.47 -2.90 -0.46
C LEU A 12 -5.03 -3.63 0.81
N ALA A 13 -5.48 -3.17 1.98
CA ALA A 13 -5.08 -3.71 3.26
C ALA A 13 -5.66 -5.10 3.54
N LYS A 14 -6.69 -5.54 2.80
CA LYS A 14 -7.27 -6.88 3.01
C LYS A 14 -6.28 -7.95 2.54
N PRO A 15 -5.89 -8.90 3.40
CA PRO A 15 -4.89 -9.92 3.03
C PRO A 15 -5.21 -10.68 1.76
N LYS A 16 -6.48 -11.04 1.54
CA LYS A 16 -6.91 -11.79 0.36
C LYS A 16 -6.89 -10.98 -0.92
N LYS A 17 -6.85 -9.65 -0.82
CA LYS A 17 -6.92 -8.75 -1.97
C LYS A 17 -5.58 -8.10 -2.28
N MET A 18 -4.66 -8.09 -1.34
CA MET A 18 -3.41 -7.36 -1.45
C MET A 18 -2.61 -7.76 -2.70
N GLY A 19 -2.51 -9.05 -3.00
CA GLY A 19 -1.75 -9.52 -4.15
C GLY A 19 -2.28 -9.03 -5.50
N SER A 20 -3.60 -9.00 -5.68
CA SER A 20 -4.22 -8.63 -6.95
C SER A 20 -4.61 -7.15 -7.02
N PHE A 21 -4.57 -6.42 -5.92
CA PHE A 21 -5.06 -5.04 -5.86
C PHE A 21 -4.36 -4.16 -6.90
N PHE A 22 -3.04 -4.22 -6.99
CA PHE A 22 -2.28 -3.32 -7.86
C PHE A 22 -2.55 -3.61 -9.33
N VAL A 23 -2.57 -4.88 -9.75
CA VAL A 23 -2.85 -5.20 -11.15
C VAL A 23 -4.23 -4.75 -11.58
N ASN A 24 -5.20 -4.72 -10.65
CA ASN A 24 -6.57 -4.32 -10.95
C ASN A 24 -6.80 -2.81 -10.84
N ASN A 25 -5.98 -2.09 -10.08
CA ASN A 25 -6.28 -0.71 -9.71
C ASN A 25 -5.12 0.27 -9.93
N ALA A 26 -4.01 -0.16 -10.52
CA ALA A 26 -2.85 0.68 -10.71
C ALA A 26 -2.78 1.28 -12.13
N THR A 27 -2.04 2.38 -12.24
CA THR A 27 -1.66 2.90 -13.55
C THR A 27 -0.66 1.95 -14.22
N SER A 28 -0.50 2.06 -15.54
CA SER A 28 0.37 1.15 -16.30
C SER A 28 1.85 1.25 -15.90
N ASP A 29 2.25 2.39 -15.35
CA ASP A 29 3.64 2.64 -14.93
C ASP A 29 3.79 2.71 -13.40
N PHE A 30 2.86 2.13 -12.67
CA PHE A 30 2.90 2.06 -11.22
C PHE A 30 4.19 1.39 -10.72
N LEU A 31 4.74 1.93 -9.63
CA LEU A 31 5.83 1.31 -8.89
C LEU A 31 5.52 1.31 -7.40
N LEU A 32 5.86 0.20 -6.75
CA LEU A 32 5.92 0.09 -5.30
C LEU A 32 7.38 0.07 -4.88
N ILE A 33 7.77 1.01 -4.02
CA ILE A 33 9.09 1.01 -3.41
C ILE A 33 8.98 0.27 -2.08
N ARG A 34 9.65 -0.87 -1.97
CA ARG A 34 9.59 -1.70 -0.77
C ARG A 34 10.53 -1.13 0.31
N PRO A 35 10.36 -1.51 1.60
CA PRO A 35 11.27 -1.06 2.66
C PRO A 35 12.74 -1.38 2.40
N SER A 36 13.02 -2.43 1.61
CA SER A 36 14.37 -2.77 1.17
C SER A 36 14.97 -1.76 0.19
N GLY A 37 14.14 -0.85 -0.36
CA GLY A 37 14.54 0.10 -1.40
C GLY A 37 14.40 -0.44 -2.81
N ASN A 38 14.06 -1.70 -2.99
CA ASN A 38 13.92 -2.31 -4.31
C ASN A 38 12.52 -2.03 -4.88
N PRO A 39 12.42 -1.36 -6.04
CA PRO A 39 11.12 -1.14 -6.67
C PRO A 39 10.55 -2.42 -7.26
N ILE A 40 9.23 -2.51 -7.30
CA ILE A 40 8.54 -3.66 -7.89
C ILE A 40 7.31 -3.15 -8.63
N SER A 41 7.00 -3.75 -9.78
CA SER A 41 5.81 -3.43 -10.56
C SER A 41 4.57 -4.09 -9.94
N ALA A 42 3.37 -3.68 -10.40
CA ALA A 42 2.13 -4.30 -9.98
C ALA A 42 2.12 -5.81 -10.25
N LYS A 43 2.54 -6.20 -11.45
CA LYS A 43 2.61 -7.61 -11.83
C LYS A 43 3.65 -8.38 -11.01
N GLY A 44 4.81 -7.78 -10.79
CA GLY A 44 5.86 -8.38 -9.96
C GLY A 44 5.40 -8.61 -8.53
N PHE A 45 4.63 -7.67 -7.97
CA PHE A 45 4.08 -7.82 -6.63
C PHE A 45 3.04 -8.96 -6.57
N GLU A 46 2.16 -9.05 -7.57
CA GLU A 46 1.20 -10.15 -7.66
C GLU A 46 1.91 -11.50 -7.72
N GLU A 47 2.94 -11.61 -8.55
CA GLU A 47 3.73 -12.84 -8.67
C GLU A 47 4.40 -13.21 -7.36
N MET A 48 4.96 -12.22 -6.65
CA MET A 48 5.58 -12.43 -5.34
C MET A 48 4.58 -12.98 -4.33
N MET A 49 3.38 -12.39 -4.26
CA MET A 49 2.33 -12.84 -3.35
C MET A 49 1.80 -14.23 -3.73
N SER A 50 1.77 -14.55 -5.03
CA SER A 50 1.29 -15.85 -5.52
C SER A 50 2.31 -16.97 -5.32
N SER A 51 3.59 -16.63 -5.13
CA SER A 51 4.65 -17.64 -4.94
C SER A 51 4.51 -18.42 -3.63
N GLY A 52 3.78 -17.85 -2.66
CA GLY A 52 3.65 -18.44 -1.33
C GLY A 52 4.79 -18.09 -0.38
N ASP A 53 5.83 -17.39 -0.84
CA ASP A 53 6.92 -16.94 0.02
C ASP A 53 6.45 -15.91 1.05
N VAL A 54 5.49 -15.08 0.67
CA VAL A 54 4.87 -14.11 1.56
C VAL A 54 3.42 -14.53 1.81
N VAL A 55 3.09 -14.77 3.08
CA VAL A 55 1.72 -15.09 3.49
C VAL A 55 1.24 -13.97 4.40
N GLN A 56 0.28 -13.19 3.91
CA GLN A 56 -0.31 -12.10 4.65
C GLN A 56 -1.40 -12.66 5.57
N GLU A 57 -1.25 -12.46 6.88
CA GLU A 57 -2.22 -12.97 7.87
C GLU A 57 -3.21 -11.90 8.27
N LYS A 58 -2.74 -10.67 8.51
CA LYS A 58 -3.56 -9.55 8.91
C LYS A 58 -2.96 -8.26 8.40
N ALA A 59 -3.82 -7.35 7.92
CA ALA A 59 -3.39 -6.01 7.55
C ALA A 59 -4.55 -5.05 7.74
N GLU A 60 -4.25 -3.83 8.20
CA GLU A 60 -5.26 -2.79 8.37
C GLU A 60 -4.61 -1.41 8.35
N ILE A 61 -5.38 -0.42 7.89
CA ILE A 61 -4.98 1.00 8.00
C ILE A 61 -5.24 1.41 9.45
N THR A 62 -4.19 1.75 10.19
CA THR A 62 -4.33 2.12 11.59
C THR A 62 -4.49 3.63 11.78
N LYS A 63 -3.88 4.43 10.89
CA LYS A 63 -3.99 5.89 10.97
C LYS A 63 -3.67 6.50 9.62
N ILE A 64 -4.48 7.50 9.21
CA ILE A 64 -4.17 8.36 8.07
C ILE A 64 -3.53 9.63 8.63
N HIS A 65 -2.25 9.86 8.30
CA HIS A 65 -1.50 11.00 8.79
C HIS A 65 -1.74 12.26 7.96
N LYS A 66 -1.90 12.08 6.65
CA LYS A 66 -2.08 13.18 5.73
C LYS A 66 -2.84 12.72 4.49
N PHE A 67 -3.78 13.54 4.05
CA PHE A 67 -4.46 13.39 2.77
C PHE A 67 -4.49 14.74 2.09
N GLU A 68 -4.07 14.83 0.82
CA GLU A 68 -4.01 16.08 0.10
C GLU A 68 -4.29 15.86 -1.39
N PHE A 69 -5.17 16.69 -1.97
CA PHE A 69 -5.28 16.77 -3.42
C PHE A 69 -4.20 17.71 -3.93
N LEU A 70 -3.27 17.17 -4.71
CA LEU A 70 -2.19 17.95 -5.32
C LEU A 70 -2.69 18.70 -6.56
N SER A 71 -3.73 18.14 -7.19
CA SER A 71 -4.51 18.77 -8.26
C SER A 71 -5.88 18.11 -8.29
N VAL A 72 -6.74 18.51 -9.24
CA VAL A 72 -8.08 17.89 -9.35
C VAL A 72 -8.01 16.39 -9.67
N ASP A 73 -6.91 15.95 -10.28
CA ASP A 73 -6.74 14.57 -10.75
C ASP A 73 -5.59 13.83 -10.05
N VAL A 74 -4.98 14.42 -9.03
CA VAL A 74 -3.86 13.81 -8.30
C VAL A 74 -4.05 13.98 -6.81
N ALA A 75 -3.96 12.89 -6.07
CA ALA A 75 -4.06 12.89 -4.61
C ALA A 75 -2.88 12.15 -3.98
N MET A 76 -2.50 12.59 -2.80
CA MET A 76 -1.47 11.95 -1.98
C MET A 76 -2.07 11.55 -0.64
N CYS A 77 -1.73 10.36 -0.17
CA CYS A 77 -2.12 9.89 1.16
C CYS A 77 -0.93 9.27 1.87
N VAL A 78 -0.73 9.67 3.13
CA VAL A 78 0.29 9.07 3.99
C VAL A 78 -0.44 8.40 5.15
N CYS A 79 -0.24 7.10 5.31
CA CYS A 79 -0.91 6.33 6.36
C CYS A 79 0.03 5.30 6.96
N THR A 80 -0.35 4.78 8.13
CA THR A 80 0.33 3.63 8.72
C THR A 80 -0.53 2.39 8.51
N LEU A 81 0.13 1.34 8.06
CA LEU A 81 -0.48 0.05 7.78
C LEU A 81 0.07 -0.97 8.77
N GLY A 82 -0.78 -1.47 9.67
CA GLY A 82 -0.41 -2.59 10.53
C GLY A 82 -0.47 -3.88 9.71
N ALA A 83 0.60 -4.68 9.75
CA ALA A 83 0.67 -5.90 8.97
C ALA A 83 1.32 -7.03 9.75
N LYS A 84 0.66 -8.20 9.76
CA LYS A 84 1.23 -9.46 10.20
C LYS A 84 1.36 -10.39 9.01
N PHE A 85 2.57 -10.83 8.75
CA PHE A 85 2.83 -11.71 7.62
C PHE A 85 3.98 -12.65 7.94
N SER A 86 4.12 -13.71 7.16
CA SER A 86 5.31 -14.55 7.18
C SER A 86 6.03 -14.45 5.85
N TYR A 87 7.36 -14.46 5.92
CA TYR A 87 8.22 -14.49 4.74
C TYR A 87 9.06 -15.76 4.81
N LYS A 88 8.83 -16.67 3.87
CA LYS A 88 9.47 -17.99 3.83
C LYS A 88 9.38 -18.71 5.19
N GLY A 89 8.20 -18.63 5.81
CA GLY A 89 7.92 -19.25 7.10
C GLY A 89 8.34 -18.46 8.33
N THR A 90 9.02 -17.31 8.17
CA THR A 90 9.43 -16.47 9.30
C THR A 90 8.36 -15.42 9.58
N PRO A 91 7.77 -15.41 10.79
CA PRO A 91 6.76 -14.42 11.14
C PRO A 91 7.34 -13.02 11.23
N ASN A 92 6.57 -12.03 10.76
CA ASN A 92 6.89 -10.62 10.85
C ASN A 92 5.68 -9.84 11.31
N ASP A 93 5.92 -8.83 12.15
CA ASP A 93 4.91 -7.91 12.63
C ASP A 93 5.48 -6.51 12.39
N ASP A 94 4.83 -5.73 11.53
CA ASP A 94 5.37 -4.47 11.06
C ASP A 94 4.30 -3.38 11.07
N LEU A 95 4.75 -2.13 11.24
CA LEU A 95 3.92 -0.93 11.17
C LEU A 95 4.50 0.04 10.14
N PRO A 96 4.55 -0.32 8.86
CA PRO A 96 5.12 0.57 7.86
C PRO A 96 4.29 1.84 7.70
N THR A 97 4.98 2.95 7.48
CA THR A 97 4.34 4.17 6.98
C THR A 97 4.39 4.12 5.46
N VAL A 98 3.26 4.38 4.85
CA VAL A 98 3.05 4.21 3.41
C VAL A 98 2.65 5.55 2.82
N THR A 99 3.40 6.00 1.81
CA THR A 99 3.04 7.17 1.01
C THR A 99 2.54 6.69 -0.34
N SER A 100 1.33 7.10 -0.71
CA SER A 100 0.68 6.71 -1.96
C SER A 100 0.29 7.92 -2.77
N ILE A 101 0.48 7.83 -4.08
CA ILE A 101 0.00 8.81 -5.05
C ILE A 101 -1.07 8.14 -5.90
N PHE A 102 -2.21 8.81 -6.05
CA PHE A 102 -3.34 8.36 -6.87
C PHE A 102 -3.54 9.33 -8.02
N LYS A 103 -3.89 8.81 -9.17
CA LYS A 103 -4.24 9.60 -10.36
C LYS A 103 -5.63 9.24 -10.84
N LYS A 104 -6.40 10.26 -11.20
CA LYS A 104 -7.71 10.08 -11.83
C LYS A 104 -7.52 10.07 -13.35
N ILE A 105 -7.83 8.94 -13.98
CA ILE A 105 -7.66 8.73 -15.42
C ILE A 105 -9.02 8.33 -15.98
N ASP A 106 -9.53 9.11 -16.91
CA ASP A 106 -10.85 8.88 -17.52
C ASP A 106 -11.95 8.73 -16.47
N GLY A 107 -11.90 9.56 -15.43
CA GLY A 107 -12.88 9.56 -14.35
C GLY A 107 -12.68 8.48 -13.29
N ILE A 108 -11.63 7.66 -13.41
CA ILE A 108 -11.38 6.55 -12.50
C ILE A 108 -10.09 6.78 -11.73
N TRP A 109 -10.15 6.72 -10.39
CA TRP A 109 -8.97 6.81 -9.56
C TRP A 109 -8.16 5.52 -9.63
N LYS A 110 -6.84 5.66 -9.85
CA LYS A 110 -5.89 4.54 -9.87
C LYS A 110 -4.69 4.89 -9.02
N ILE A 111 -4.14 3.88 -8.33
CA ILE A 111 -2.89 4.08 -7.61
C ILE A 111 -1.74 4.17 -8.62
N HIS A 112 -0.90 5.18 -8.44
CA HIS A 112 0.20 5.46 -9.37
C HIS A 112 1.56 5.16 -8.77
N TRP A 113 1.71 5.34 -7.48
CA TRP A 113 2.99 5.17 -6.80
C TRP A 113 2.75 4.88 -5.33
N MET A 114 3.57 4.03 -4.75
CA MET A 114 3.53 3.75 -3.32
C MET A 114 4.94 3.50 -2.80
N GLN A 115 5.25 4.08 -1.66
CA GLN A 115 6.49 3.81 -0.96
C GLN A 115 6.18 3.37 0.47
N ARG A 116 6.81 2.29 0.89
CA ARG A 116 6.69 1.75 2.23
C ARG A 116 8.00 1.93 2.97
N SER A 117 7.93 2.53 4.16
CA SER A 117 9.06 2.62 5.08
C SER A 117 8.79 1.67 6.25
N SER A 118 9.83 0.96 6.71
CA SER A 118 9.70 0.13 7.90
C SER A 118 9.32 1.00 9.09
N GLY A 119 8.40 0.51 9.91
CA GLY A 119 7.95 1.18 11.11
C GLY A 119 8.34 0.41 12.35
N ASP A 120 8.12 1.05 13.50
CA ASP A 120 8.39 0.50 14.81
C ASP A 120 7.11 0.56 15.65
N SER A 121 6.99 -0.34 16.60
CA SER A 121 5.90 -0.33 17.58
C SER A 121 6.03 0.83 18.58
N ASP A 122 7.18 1.48 18.67
CA ASP A 122 7.35 2.68 19.48
C ASP A 122 6.70 3.88 18.79
N LEU A 123 5.52 4.26 19.26
CA LEU A 123 4.72 5.35 18.71
C LEU A 123 4.96 6.66 19.42
N SER A 124 5.98 6.77 20.28
CA SER A 124 6.23 7.96 21.09
C SER A 124 6.56 9.19 20.26
N LEU A 125 7.05 9.02 19.03
CA LEU A 125 7.40 10.11 18.13
C LEU A 125 6.27 10.47 17.14
N TRP A 126 5.12 9.84 17.27
CA TRP A 126 3.98 10.16 16.41
C TRP A 126 3.33 11.47 16.85
N ASP A 127 2.99 12.29 15.89
CA ASP A 127 2.24 13.53 16.11
C ASP A 127 0.74 13.32 15.92
#